data_22ef0a9d54f8adaecff9c75a7326fbc4
#
_entry.id   22ef0a9d54f8adaecff9c75a7326fbc4
#
_cell.length_a   1.000
_cell.length_b   1.000
_cell.length_c   1.000
_cell.angle_alpha   90.00
_cell.angle_beta   90.00
_cell.angle_gamma   90.00
#
_symmetry.space_group_name_H-M   'P 1'
#
loop_
_entity.id
_entity.type
_entity.pdbx_description
1 polymer ?
#
loop_
_entity_poly.entity_id
_entity_poly.type
_entity_poly.pdbx_seq_one_letter_code
_entity_poly.pdbx_strand_id
1 'polypeptide(L)'
;MKVVVYSHDADTRARIRLAIGRRPAPDVPEADIVEVATEPMLFRLLDAGGVGVMVLDGEAQPAGGMGVCRQAKDEIHHCPPVLLIIGRPDDGWLATWSRADAVVSNPLDPVQLARELAGLMRQRAAGSEAAGNEVVQA
;
A
#
# COMPACT_ATOMS: atom_id res chain seq x y z
N MET A 1 -8.88 6.89 -6.29
CA MET A 1 -8.00 5.70 -6.38
C MET A 1 -8.23 4.81 -5.16
N LYS A 2 -8.45 3.54 -5.37
CA LYS A 2 -8.66 2.61 -4.26
C LYS A 2 -7.35 2.34 -3.53
N VAL A 3 -7.32 2.63 -2.22
CA VAL A 3 -6.19 2.40 -1.33
C VAL A 3 -6.60 1.36 -0.29
N VAL A 4 -5.97 0.20 -0.34
CA VAL A 4 -6.24 -0.87 0.62
C VAL A 4 -5.32 -0.72 1.82
N VAL A 5 -5.89 -0.75 3.02
CA VAL A 5 -5.15 -0.66 4.28
C VAL A 5 -5.32 -1.97 5.03
N TYR A 6 -4.21 -2.68 5.22
CA TYR A 6 -4.20 -3.99 5.87
C TYR A 6 -3.53 -3.92 7.25
N SER A 7 -4.29 -4.25 8.27
CA SER A 7 -3.82 -4.54 9.63
C SER A 7 -4.91 -5.29 10.37
N HIS A 8 -4.54 -6.24 11.25
CA HIS A 8 -5.51 -6.90 12.12
C HIS A 8 -6.06 -5.94 13.20
N ASP A 9 -5.31 -4.88 13.49
CA ASP A 9 -5.63 -3.93 14.57
C ASP A 9 -6.45 -2.75 14.05
N ALA A 10 -7.69 -2.62 14.53
CA ALA A 10 -8.59 -1.56 14.12
C ALA A 10 -8.04 -0.17 14.46
N ASP A 11 -7.34 0.00 15.59
CA ASP A 11 -6.75 1.28 15.96
C ASP A 11 -5.63 1.68 15.01
N THR A 12 -4.82 0.73 14.59
CA THR A 12 -3.78 0.98 13.57
C THR A 12 -4.41 1.40 12.26
N ARG A 13 -5.45 0.72 11.80
CA ARG A 13 -6.16 1.10 10.57
C ARG A 13 -6.75 2.51 10.67
N ALA A 14 -7.32 2.84 11.82
CA ALA A 14 -7.88 4.19 12.04
C ALA A 14 -6.81 5.28 11.97
N ARG A 15 -5.64 5.05 12.56
CA ARG A 15 -4.52 5.99 12.50
C ARG A 15 -4.00 6.17 11.07
N ILE A 16 -3.90 5.08 10.31
CA ILE A 16 -3.51 5.14 8.91
C ILE A 16 -4.54 5.94 8.10
N ARG A 17 -5.82 5.67 8.30
CA ARG A 17 -6.90 6.39 7.63
C ARG A 17 -6.84 7.89 7.91
N LEU A 18 -6.62 8.27 9.18
CA LEU A 18 -6.48 9.68 9.55
C LEU A 18 -5.28 10.35 8.86
N ALA A 19 -4.16 9.63 8.76
CA ALA A 19 -2.96 10.14 8.12
C ALA A 19 -3.16 10.36 6.62
N ILE A 20 -3.88 9.47 5.95
CA ILE A 20 -4.17 9.59 4.51
C ILE A 20 -5.17 10.72 4.26
N GLY A 21 -6.19 10.81 5.13
CA GLY A 21 -7.28 11.75 4.95
C GLY A 21 -8.06 11.47 3.66
N ARG A 22 -8.66 12.48 3.11
CA ARG A 22 -9.40 12.39 1.86
C ARG A 22 -8.47 12.31 0.65
N ARG A 23 -7.35 13.02 0.75
CA ARG A 23 -6.36 13.16 -0.34
C ARG A 23 -4.99 13.41 0.31
N PRO A 24 -4.01 12.49 0.16
CA PRO A 24 -2.72 12.66 0.85
C PRO A 24 -1.85 13.78 0.30
N ALA A 25 -2.16 14.31 -0.90
CA ALA A 25 -1.50 15.47 -1.47
C ALA A 25 -2.43 16.13 -2.48
N PRO A 26 -2.27 17.45 -2.78
CA PRO A 26 -3.19 18.14 -3.68
C PRO A 26 -3.18 17.62 -5.12
N ASP A 27 -2.07 17.04 -5.57
CA ASP A 27 -1.86 16.61 -6.95
C ASP A 27 -2.17 15.13 -7.21
N VAL A 28 -2.71 14.42 -6.22
CA VAL A 28 -3.10 13.02 -6.37
C VAL A 28 -4.62 12.87 -6.31
N PRO A 29 -5.18 11.76 -6.83
CA PRO A 29 -6.62 11.51 -6.72
C PRO A 29 -7.07 11.36 -5.26
N GLU A 30 -8.37 11.53 -5.02
CA GLU A 30 -8.94 11.18 -3.72
C GLU A 30 -8.68 9.71 -3.41
N ALA A 31 -8.42 9.42 -2.13
CA ALA A 31 -8.20 8.07 -1.66
C ALA A 31 -9.55 7.44 -1.29
N ASP A 32 -9.90 6.36 -1.98
CA ASP A 32 -11.03 5.51 -1.62
C ASP A 32 -10.47 4.38 -0.75
N ILE A 33 -10.54 4.56 0.56
CA ILE A 33 -9.88 3.68 1.52
C ILE A 33 -10.75 2.46 1.80
N VAL A 34 -10.15 1.28 1.62
CA VAL A 34 -10.77 0.00 1.97
C VAL A 34 -9.92 -0.65 3.05
N GLU A 35 -10.49 -0.82 4.25
CA GLU A 35 -9.80 -1.46 5.37
C GLU A 35 -9.98 -2.97 5.32
N VAL A 36 -8.91 -3.70 5.56
CA VAL A 36 -8.89 -5.16 5.54
C VAL A 36 -8.16 -5.66 6.78
N ALA A 37 -8.77 -6.60 7.49
CA ALA A 37 -8.22 -7.14 8.73
C ALA A 37 -7.52 -8.49 8.55
N THR A 38 -7.74 -9.19 7.44
CA THR A 38 -7.25 -10.55 7.23
C THR A 38 -6.57 -10.70 5.87
N GLU A 39 -5.60 -11.61 5.82
CA GLU A 39 -4.89 -11.95 4.58
C GLU A 39 -5.83 -12.48 3.48
N PRO A 40 -6.74 -13.45 3.76
CA PRO A 40 -7.64 -13.93 2.71
C PRO A 40 -8.49 -12.84 2.06
N MET A 41 -8.97 -11.88 2.85
CA MET A 41 -9.74 -10.77 2.31
C MET A 41 -8.86 -9.87 1.43
N LEU A 42 -7.62 -9.61 1.85
CA LEU A 42 -6.69 -8.84 1.05
C LEU A 42 -6.48 -9.47 -0.33
N PHE A 43 -6.20 -10.76 -0.39
CA PHE A 43 -5.97 -11.45 -1.66
C PHE A 43 -7.22 -11.52 -2.52
N ARG A 44 -8.42 -11.60 -1.93
CA ARG A 44 -9.67 -11.46 -2.69
C ARG A 44 -9.78 -10.12 -3.40
N LEU A 45 -9.43 -9.04 -2.70
CA LEU A 45 -9.45 -7.70 -3.29
C LEU A 45 -8.44 -7.57 -4.42
N LEU A 46 -7.24 -8.13 -4.22
CA LEU A 46 -6.20 -8.11 -5.25
C LEU A 46 -6.61 -8.91 -6.49
N ASP A 47 -7.20 -10.08 -6.29
CA ASP A 47 -7.67 -10.93 -7.39
C ASP A 47 -8.81 -10.27 -8.17
N ALA A 48 -9.67 -9.52 -7.48
CA ALA A 48 -10.76 -8.79 -8.14
C ALA A 48 -10.27 -7.62 -8.99
N GLY A 49 -9.07 -7.12 -8.74
CA GLY A 49 -8.50 -6.00 -9.47
C GLY A 49 -9.01 -4.64 -9.00
N GLY A 50 -8.49 -3.58 -9.58
CA GLY A 50 -8.92 -2.22 -9.28
C GLY A 50 -8.24 -1.56 -8.09
N VAL A 51 -7.34 -2.27 -7.39
CA VAL A 51 -6.57 -1.70 -6.29
C VAL A 51 -5.46 -0.81 -6.85
N GLY A 52 -5.40 0.44 -6.40
CA GLY A 52 -4.38 1.38 -6.85
C GLY A 52 -3.07 1.26 -6.08
N VAL A 53 -3.15 1.25 -4.76
CA VAL A 53 -2.00 1.18 -3.85
C VAL A 53 -2.41 0.41 -2.60
N MET A 54 -1.44 -0.24 -1.95
CA MET A 54 -1.66 -0.92 -0.66
C MET A 54 -0.79 -0.31 0.43
N VAL A 55 -1.36 -0.21 1.64
CA VAL A 55 -0.62 0.09 2.87
C VAL A 55 -0.70 -1.14 3.76
N LEU A 56 0.44 -1.77 4.02
CA LEU A 56 0.50 -3.03 4.76
C LEU A 56 1.21 -2.83 6.10
N ASP A 57 0.55 -3.27 7.18
CA ASP A 57 1.14 -3.28 8.52
C ASP A 57 2.07 -4.48 8.66
N GLY A 58 3.38 -4.22 8.74
CA GLY A 58 4.39 -5.27 8.90
C GLY A 58 4.27 -6.07 10.18
N GLU A 59 3.59 -5.53 11.18
CA GLU A 59 3.38 -6.19 12.48
C GLU A 59 1.99 -6.84 12.61
N ALA A 60 1.20 -6.90 11.52
CA ALA A 60 -0.12 -7.53 11.56
C ALA A 60 -0.03 -9.00 11.95
N GLN A 61 -1.08 -9.50 12.62
CA GLN A 61 -1.18 -10.89 13.08
C GLN A 61 -2.42 -11.54 12.47
N PRO A 62 -2.41 -12.85 12.20
CA PRO A 62 -1.25 -13.76 12.26
C PRO A 62 -0.29 -13.60 11.07
N ALA A 63 -0.72 -12.93 9.99
CA ALA A 63 0.11 -12.74 8.80
C ALA A 63 0.67 -11.31 8.76
N GLY A 64 1.97 -11.15 9.00
CA GLY A 64 2.64 -9.86 8.95
C GLY A 64 2.75 -9.31 7.54
N GLY A 65 2.67 -7.97 7.43
CA GLY A 65 2.67 -7.29 6.13
C GLY A 65 3.91 -7.55 5.27
N MET A 66 5.06 -7.85 5.87
CA MET A 66 6.28 -8.16 5.12
C MET A 66 6.14 -9.44 4.30
N GLY A 67 5.67 -10.53 4.92
CA GLY A 67 5.42 -11.78 4.22
C GLY A 67 4.28 -11.67 3.22
N VAL A 68 3.23 -10.96 3.59
CA VAL A 68 2.09 -10.71 2.70
C VAL A 68 2.52 -9.89 1.48
N CYS A 69 3.36 -8.87 1.68
CA CYS A 69 3.91 -8.08 0.57
C CYS A 69 4.71 -8.96 -0.40
N ARG A 70 5.61 -9.78 0.13
CA ARG A 70 6.42 -10.70 -0.67
C ARG A 70 5.54 -11.64 -1.47
N GLN A 71 4.54 -12.23 -0.83
CA GLN A 71 3.61 -13.15 -1.48
C GLN A 71 2.82 -12.44 -2.59
N ALA A 72 2.32 -11.24 -2.34
CA ALA A 72 1.58 -10.48 -3.34
C ALA A 72 2.46 -10.15 -4.55
N LYS A 73 3.70 -9.72 -4.31
CA LYS A 73 4.65 -9.42 -5.39
C LYS A 73 4.98 -10.65 -6.23
N ASP A 74 5.03 -11.83 -5.60
CA ASP A 74 5.35 -13.07 -6.30
C ASP A 74 4.14 -13.64 -7.06
N GLU A 75 2.92 -13.50 -6.54
CA GLU A 75 1.73 -14.20 -7.05
C GLU A 75 0.78 -13.32 -7.87
N ILE A 76 0.70 -12.02 -7.58
CA ILE A 76 -0.26 -11.14 -8.25
C ILE A 76 0.39 -10.49 -9.47
N HIS A 77 -0.16 -10.76 -10.64
CA HIS A 77 0.26 -10.12 -11.88
C HIS A 77 -0.07 -8.62 -11.85
N HIS A 78 0.89 -7.78 -12.19
CA HIS A 78 0.77 -6.32 -12.07
C HIS A 78 0.36 -5.89 -10.65
N CYS A 79 1.05 -6.44 -9.64
CA CYS A 79 0.79 -6.13 -8.25
C CYS A 79 0.85 -4.61 -8.01
N PRO A 80 -0.17 -4.03 -7.33
CA PRO A 80 -0.13 -2.60 -6.99
C PRO A 80 1.08 -2.24 -6.13
N PRO A 81 1.54 -0.97 -6.18
CA PRO A 81 2.60 -0.51 -5.28
C PRO A 81 2.23 -0.70 -3.81
N VAL A 82 3.24 -0.98 -3.00
CA VAL A 82 3.07 -1.28 -1.57
C VAL A 82 3.85 -0.30 -0.73
N LEU A 83 3.17 0.36 0.22
CA LEU A 83 3.78 1.07 1.34
C LEU A 83 3.76 0.14 2.54
N LEU A 84 4.93 -0.24 3.04
CA LEU A 84 5.07 -1.14 4.17
C LEU A 84 5.38 -0.34 5.45
N ILE A 85 4.66 -0.64 6.53
CA ILE A 85 4.94 -0.06 7.85
C ILE A 85 5.73 -1.10 8.63
N ILE A 86 6.97 -0.78 9.03
CA ILE A 86 7.82 -1.65 9.82
C ILE A 86 7.82 -1.21 11.29
N GLY A 87 8.08 -2.14 12.20
CA GLY A 87 8.06 -1.87 13.63
C GLY A 87 9.22 -1.00 14.07
N ARG A 88 10.42 -1.22 13.50
CA ARG A 88 11.63 -0.53 13.88
C ARG A 88 12.50 -0.25 12.65
N PRO A 89 13.30 0.85 12.67
CA PRO A 89 14.20 1.13 11.55
C PRO A 89 15.18 -0.01 11.25
N ASP A 90 15.58 -0.79 12.27
CA ASP A 90 16.50 -1.93 12.12
C ASP A 90 15.90 -3.06 11.25
N ASP A 91 14.59 -3.04 11.04
CA ASP A 91 13.91 -4.03 10.19
C ASP A 91 13.98 -3.69 8.69
N GLY A 92 14.74 -2.66 8.32
CA GLY A 92 14.83 -2.21 6.92
C GLY A 92 15.25 -3.28 5.94
N TRP A 93 16.12 -4.22 6.34
CA TRP A 93 16.54 -5.33 5.48
C TRP A 93 15.37 -6.27 5.16
N LEU A 94 14.43 -6.44 6.09
CA LEU A 94 13.21 -7.22 5.86
C LEU A 94 12.29 -6.51 4.86
N ALA A 95 12.27 -5.17 4.89
CA ALA A 95 11.51 -4.40 3.92
C ALA A 95 12.05 -4.62 2.50
N THR A 96 13.37 -4.64 2.34
CA THR A 96 14.02 -4.97 1.06
C THR A 96 13.66 -6.40 0.61
N TRP A 97 13.72 -7.35 1.52
CA TRP A 97 13.33 -8.72 1.23
C TRP A 97 11.86 -8.81 0.77
N SER A 98 10.97 -8.04 1.37
CA SER A 98 9.53 -8.05 1.03
C SER A 98 9.22 -7.47 -0.35
N ARG A 99 10.14 -6.73 -0.95
CA ARG A 99 9.99 -6.03 -2.23
C ARG A 99 8.97 -4.87 -2.17
N ALA A 100 8.79 -4.29 -0.98
CA ALA A 100 7.94 -3.09 -0.83
C ALA A 100 8.48 -1.91 -1.64
N ASP A 101 7.58 -1.09 -2.14
CA ASP A 101 7.95 0.08 -2.98
C ASP A 101 8.31 1.30 -2.14
N ALA A 102 7.77 1.40 -0.93
CA ALA A 102 8.12 2.42 0.05
C ALA A 102 7.98 1.85 1.45
N VAL A 103 8.68 2.44 2.42
CA VAL A 103 8.73 1.96 3.79
C VAL A 103 8.66 3.14 4.75
N VAL A 104 7.83 3.02 5.79
CA VAL A 104 7.86 3.91 6.95
C VAL A 104 7.95 3.06 8.21
N SER A 105 8.56 3.60 9.27
CA SER A 105 8.68 2.86 10.53
C SER A 105 7.82 3.48 11.63
N ASN A 106 7.41 2.64 12.59
CA ASN A 106 6.74 3.10 13.80
C ASN A 106 7.73 3.86 14.70
N PRO A 107 7.27 4.84 15.49
CA PRO A 107 5.89 5.32 15.59
C PRO A 107 5.45 6.04 14.32
N LEU A 108 4.19 5.85 13.96
CA LEU A 108 3.65 6.35 12.69
C LEU A 108 3.64 7.88 12.66
N ASP A 109 4.37 8.46 11.71
CA ASP A 109 4.35 9.89 11.43
C ASP A 109 3.34 10.15 10.31
N PRO A 110 2.21 10.83 10.59
CA PRO A 110 1.18 11.07 9.58
C PRO A 110 1.68 11.82 8.35
N VAL A 111 2.57 12.78 8.53
CA VAL A 111 3.11 13.57 7.42
C VAL A 111 3.99 12.70 6.52
N GLN A 112 4.85 11.88 7.11
CA GLN A 112 5.72 10.98 6.36
C GLN A 112 4.89 9.93 5.60
N LEU A 113 3.90 9.34 6.27
CA LEU A 113 3.04 8.35 5.62
C LEU A 113 2.31 8.95 4.42
N ALA A 114 1.71 10.13 4.60
CA ALA A 114 0.99 10.80 3.51
C ALA A 114 1.92 11.11 2.33
N ARG A 115 3.14 11.57 2.61
CA ARG A 115 4.14 11.88 1.58
C ARG A 115 4.53 10.65 0.77
N GLU A 116 4.85 9.55 1.46
CA GLU A 116 5.26 8.31 0.80
C GLU A 116 4.10 7.71 0.01
N LEU A 117 2.90 7.72 0.57
CA LEU A 117 1.72 7.23 -0.14
C LEU A 117 1.42 8.06 -1.38
N ALA A 118 1.49 9.37 -1.29
CA ALA A 118 1.29 10.25 -2.45
C ALA A 118 2.29 9.96 -3.57
N GLY A 119 3.54 9.67 -3.19
CA GLY A 119 4.56 9.26 -4.17
C GLY A 119 4.18 8.00 -4.93
N LEU A 120 3.68 6.99 -4.23
CA LEU A 120 3.22 5.75 -4.86
C LEU A 120 1.96 5.97 -5.72
N MET A 121 1.05 6.83 -5.28
CA MET A 121 -0.13 7.18 -6.08
C MET A 121 0.25 7.87 -7.38
N ARG A 122 1.25 8.75 -7.36
CA ARG A 122 1.78 9.40 -8.58
C ARG A 122 2.39 8.37 -9.52
N GLN A 123 3.20 7.45 -9.00
CA GLN A 123 3.77 6.35 -9.79
C GLN A 123 2.67 5.51 -10.45
N ARG A 124 1.64 5.17 -9.70
CA ARG A 124 0.53 4.36 -10.21
C ARG A 124 -0.21 5.07 -11.32
N ALA A 125 -0.52 6.35 -11.14
CA ALA A 125 -1.20 7.17 -12.15
C ALA A 125 -0.36 7.30 -13.42
N ALA A 126 0.94 7.57 -13.29
CA ALA A 126 1.86 7.67 -14.43
C ALA A 126 1.99 6.34 -15.18
N GLY A 127 2.07 5.22 -14.45
CA GLY A 127 2.11 3.89 -15.05
C GLY A 127 0.84 3.57 -15.83
N SER A 128 -0.32 3.93 -15.29
CA SER A 128 -1.61 3.74 -15.96
C SER A 128 -1.72 4.59 -17.22
N GLU A 129 -1.27 5.84 -17.18
CA GLU A 129 -1.24 6.74 -18.33
C GLU A 129 -0.30 6.19 -19.42
N ALA A 130 0.90 5.75 -19.04
CA ALA A 130 1.85 5.18 -19.99
C ALA A 130 1.28 3.92 -20.67
N ALA A 131 0.65 3.03 -19.90
CA ALA A 131 0.00 1.85 -20.45
C ALA A 131 -1.15 2.21 -21.39
N GLY A 132 -1.95 3.23 -21.05
CA GLY A 132 -3.01 3.74 -21.90
C GLY A 132 -2.48 4.30 -23.20
N ASN A 133 -1.39 5.06 -23.15
CA ASN A 133 -0.74 5.62 -24.33
C ASN A 133 -0.18 4.52 -25.24
N GLU A 134 0.41 3.49 -24.68
CA GLU A 134 0.90 2.36 -25.46
C GLU A 134 -0.23 1.66 -26.22
N VAL A 135 -1.37 1.45 -25.58
CA VAL A 135 -2.54 0.87 -26.21
C VAL A 135 -3.03 1.72 -27.37
N VAL A 136 -3.05 3.04 -27.21
CA VAL A 136 -3.49 3.97 -28.25
C VAL A 136 -2.53 3.98 -29.45
N GLN A 137 -1.24 3.79 -29.20
CA GLN A 137 -0.21 3.78 -30.24
C GLN A 137 -0.14 2.46 -31.01
N ALA A 138 -0.63 1.41 -30.41
CA ALA A 138 -0.62 0.07 -31.01
C ALA A 138 -1.76 -0.10 -32.01
#